data_553afba0094ae5746874e85c072acb38
#
_entry.id   553afba0094ae5746874e85c072acb38
#
_cell.length_a   1.000
_cell.length_b   1.000
_cell.length_c   1.000
_cell.angle_alpha   90.00
_cell.angle_beta   90.00
_cell.angle_gamma   90.00
#
_symmetry.space_group_name_H-M   'P 1'
#
loop_
_entity.id
_entity.type
_entity.pdbx_description
1 polymer ?
#
loop_
_entity_poly.entity_id
_entity_poly.type
_entity_poly.pdbx_seq_one_letter_code
_entity_poly.pdbx_strand_id
1 'polypeptide(L)'
;MLTAFPKKISETTLSFSILISGGIWGLYWIPLREIEGYGIPTYWSVFFINACPLILILPLSLLKISHFRTSFWPTLQVGLLIGIAFTFYASALLETTIMRATLMFYLSPIWGTIIGYFFLSEPFTRARLLSICIAIVGLVLLLSGTNNSSYPLNIGDLFAFLSGILFSCGSSILKHRPDIKMIPLTSFVYIFTSVGAFLLIIFISNEPLINIKTFLPSLPYVFMWSTVILLPSFMI
;
A
#
# COMPACT_ATOMS: atom_id res chain seq x y z
N MET A 1 22.75 22.74 28.43
CA MET A 1 21.77 21.74 27.97
C MET A 1 20.98 22.39 26.87
N LEU A 2 21.46 22.25 25.60
CA LEU A 2 20.92 22.92 24.43
C LEU A 2 19.73 22.08 23.90
N THR A 3 18.53 22.53 24.16
CA THR A 3 17.32 22.02 23.54
C THR A 3 17.32 22.50 22.09
N ALA A 4 17.83 21.66 21.19
CA ALA A 4 17.64 21.88 19.75
C ALA A 4 16.15 21.80 19.46
N PHE A 5 15.50 22.93 19.25
CA PHE A 5 14.14 23.00 18.69
C PHE A 5 14.14 22.25 17.33
N PRO A 6 13.21 21.32 17.11
CA PRO A 6 13.11 20.69 15.80
C PRO A 6 12.88 21.79 14.76
N LYS A 7 13.78 21.88 13.78
CA LYS A 7 13.71 22.85 12.69
C LYS A 7 12.35 22.65 12.00
N LYS A 8 11.48 23.66 12.06
CA LYS A 8 10.14 23.59 11.47
C LYS A 8 10.33 23.38 9.98
N ILE A 9 10.00 22.18 9.49
CA ILE A 9 10.08 21.84 8.05
C ILE A 9 9.14 22.80 7.33
N SER A 10 9.59 23.42 6.25
CA SER A 10 8.74 24.34 5.49
C SER A 10 7.58 23.60 4.82
N GLU A 11 6.43 24.24 4.70
CA GLU A 11 5.25 23.67 4.01
C GLU A 11 5.58 23.28 2.57
N THR A 12 6.43 24.06 1.91
CA THR A 12 6.92 23.76 0.55
C THR A 12 7.73 22.46 0.52
N THR A 13 8.62 22.24 1.51
CA THR A 13 9.41 21.00 1.60
C THR A 13 8.52 19.80 1.83
N LEU A 14 7.51 19.91 2.70
CA LEU A 14 6.54 18.84 2.94
C LEU A 14 5.74 18.52 1.67
N SER A 15 5.23 19.53 0.99
CA SER A 15 4.47 19.35 -0.27
C SER A 15 5.31 18.66 -1.34
N PHE A 16 6.59 19.05 -1.47
CA PHE A 16 7.50 18.45 -2.43
C PHE A 16 7.82 16.99 -2.09
N SER A 17 8.01 16.70 -0.81
CA SER A 17 8.24 15.32 -0.33
C SER A 17 7.04 14.42 -0.61
N ILE A 18 5.82 14.91 -0.37
CA ILE A 18 4.58 14.17 -0.66
C ILE A 18 4.44 13.93 -2.16
N LEU A 19 4.76 14.93 -3.00
CA LEU A 19 4.72 14.79 -4.46
C LEU A 19 5.70 13.70 -4.95
N ILE A 20 6.94 13.72 -4.46
CA ILE A 20 7.95 12.72 -4.81
C ILE A 20 7.51 11.33 -4.34
N SER A 21 7.05 11.22 -3.09
CA SER A 21 6.56 9.96 -2.55
C SER A 21 5.40 9.41 -3.39
N GLY A 22 4.42 10.25 -3.72
CA GLY A 22 3.29 9.86 -4.58
C GLY A 22 3.74 9.41 -5.96
N GLY A 23 4.74 10.07 -6.56
CA GLY A 23 5.35 9.67 -7.83
C GLY A 23 6.01 8.29 -7.74
N ILE A 24 6.78 8.03 -6.68
CA ILE A 24 7.41 6.71 -6.44
C ILE A 24 6.34 5.62 -6.30
N TRP A 25 5.28 5.87 -5.55
CA TRP A 25 4.17 4.92 -5.40
C TRP A 25 3.39 4.70 -6.69
N GLY A 26 3.28 5.71 -7.55
CA GLY A 26 2.70 5.56 -8.90
C GLY A 26 3.52 4.64 -9.80
N LEU A 27 4.82 4.47 -9.54
CA LEU A 27 5.73 3.58 -10.27
C LEU A 27 5.89 2.21 -9.60
N TYR A 28 5.16 1.91 -8.53
CA TYR A 28 5.29 0.68 -7.74
C TYR A 28 5.06 -0.61 -8.57
N TRP A 29 4.29 -0.53 -9.62
CA TRP A 29 4.05 -1.66 -10.54
C TRP A 29 5.31 -2.09 -11.32
N ILE A 30 6.26 -1.16 -11.56
CA ILE A 30 7.49 -1.44 -12.32
C ILE A 30 8.32 -2.52 -11.62
N PRO A 31 8.78 -2.33 -10.36
CA PRO A 31 9.57 -3.34 -9.69
C PRO A 31 8.84 -4.68 -9.53
N LEU A 32 7.52 -4.68 -9.36
CA LEU A 32 6.75 -5.91 -9.28
C LEU A 32 6.81 -6.71 -10.59
N ARG A 33 6.58 -6.05 -11.73
CA ARG A 33 6.63 -6.68 -13.06
C ARG A 33 8.04 -7.12 -13.44
N GLU A 34 9.05 -6.36 -13.07
CA GLU A 34 10.45 -6.75 -13.30
C GLU A 34 10.84 -7.99 -12.49
N ILE A 35 10.43 -8.08 -11.21
CA ILE A 35 10.68 -9.27 -10.38
C ILE A 35 9.99 -10.49 -11.01
N GLU A 36 8.76 -10.35 -11.47
CA GLU A 36 8.03 -11.39 -12.20
C GLU A 36 8.77 -11.79 -13.48
N GLY A 37 9.38 -10.84 -14.20
CA GLY A 37 10.23 -11.06 -15.37
C GLY A 37 11.47 -11.93 -15.12
N TYR A 38 11.99 -11.98 -13.89
CA TYR A 38 13.02 -12.94 -13.47
C TYR A 38 12.49 -14.36 -13.29
N GLY A 39 11.19 -14.62 -13.53
CA GLY A 39 10.55 -15.91 -13.35
C GLY A 39 10.14 -16.17 -11.90
N ILE A 40 10.00 -15.12 -11.09
CA ILE A 40 9.46 -15.22 -9.73
C ILE A 40 7.93 -15.13 -9.83
N PRO A 41 7.20 -16.10 -9.26
CA PRO A 41 5.75 -16.09 -9.31
C PRO A 41 5.13 -14.85 -8.63
N THR A 42 3.90 -14.49 -9.04
CA THR A 42 3.19 -13.27 -8.66
C THR A 42 3.23 -12.97 -7.16
N TYR A 43 2.71 -13.88 -6.32
CA TYR A 43 2.61 -13.63 -4.88
C TYR A 43 3.95 -13.70 -4.16
N TRP A 44 4.93 -14.46 -4.69
CA TRP A 44 6.30 -14.44 -4.21
C TRP A 44 6.96 -13.08 -4.49
N SER A 45 6.68 -12.47 -5.64
CA SER A 45 7.16 -11.12 -5.96
C SER A 45 6.65 -10.10 -4.95
N VAL A 46 5.34 -10.16 -4.62
CA VAL A 46 4.74 -9.31 -3.58
C VAL A 46 5.35 -9.58 -2.20
N PHE A 47 5.58 -10.85 -1.85
CA PHE A 47 6.21 -11.23 -0.59
C PHE A 47 7.61 -10.63 -0.45
N PHE A 48 8.49 -10.85 -1.42
CA PHE A 48 9.89 -10.43 -1.30
C PHE A 48 10.07 -8.91 -1.31
N ILE A 49 9.33 -8.18 -2.14
CA ILE A 49 9.43 -6.72 -2.20
C ILE A 49 9.00 -6.06 -0.88
N ASN A 50 8.14 -6.73 -0.11
CA ASN A 50 7.68 -6.23 1.19
C ASN A 50 8.44 -6.85 2.38
N ALA A 51 9.00 -8.04 2.26
CA ALA A 51 9.79 -8.67 3.31
C ALA A 51 11.21 -8.09 3.44
N CYS A 52 11.85 -7.71 2.32
CA CYS A 52 13.20 -7.15 2.35
C CYS A 52 13.34 -5.89 3.23
N PRO A 53 12.43 -4.90 3.21
CA PRO A 53 12.52 -3.73 4.08
C PRO A 53 12.50 -4.06 5.57
N LEU A 54 11.92 -5.22 5.97
CA LEU A 54 11.86 -5.65 7.35
C LEU A 54 13.26 -5.81 7.97
N ILE A 55 14.27 -6.16 7.16
CA ILE A 55 15.65 -6.30 7.60
C ILE A 55 16.16 -5.00 8.25
N LEU A 56 15.75 -3.83 7.73
CA LEU A 56 16.15 -2.53 8.27
C LEU A 56 15.12 -1.96 9.27
N ILE A 57 13.82 -2.04 8.93
CA ILE A 57 12.81 -1.35 9.73
C ILE A 57 12.53 -2.06 11.07
N LEU A 58 12.67 -3.39 11.16
CA LEU A 58 12.46 -4.11 12.42
C LEU A 58 13.51 -3.75 13.48
N PRO A 59 14.82 -3.79 13.22
CA PRO A 59 15.81 -3.33 14.20
C PRO A 59 15.58 -1.89 14.63
N LEU A 60 15.24 -0.98 13.69
CA LEU A 60 14.91 0.41 14.03
C LEU A 60 13.69 0.53 14.93
N SER A 61 12.67 -0.30 14.71
CA SER A 61 11.48 -0.37 15.56
C SER A 61 11.80 -0.88 16.95
N LEU A 62 12.62 -1.93 17.07
CA LEU A 62 13.05 -2.49 18.35
C LEU A 62 13.87 -1.48 19.15
N LEU A 63 14.76 -0.71 18.51
CA LEU A 63 15.50 0.37 19.17
C LEU A 63 14.59 1.50 19.67
N LYS A 64 13.42 1.68 19.08
CA LYS A 64 12.41 2.69 19.46
C LYS A 64 11.17 2.06 20.09
N ILE A 65 11.34 1.01 20.87
CA ILE A 65 10.24 0.24 21.48
C ILE A 65 9.34 1.10 22.37
N SER A 66 9.87 2.19 22.94
CA SER A 66 9.08 3.16 23.71
C SER A 66 7.95 3.80 22.89
N HIS A 67 8.09 3.89 21.57
CA HIS A 67 7.07 4.42 20.67
C HIS A 67 5.83 3.51 20.55
N PHE A 68 5.96 2.22 20.90
CA PHE A 68 4.84 1.28 20.92
C PHE A 68 3.97 1.40 22.17
N ARG A 69 4.53 1.88 23.29
CA ARG A 69 3.86 1.80 24.60
C ARG A 69 2.55 2.59 24.68
N THR A 70 2.48 3.71 23.96
CA THR A 70 1.33 4.63 24.04
C THR A 70 0.22 4.34 23.03
N SER A 71 0.54 3.68 21.92
CA SER A 71 -0.41 3.50 20.80
C SER A 71 -0.31 2.13 20.13
N PHE A 72 0.07 1.08 20.87
CA PHE A 72 0.28 -0.26 20.30
C PHE A 72 -0.94 -0.78 19.53
N TRP A 73 -2.09 -0.88 20.17
CA TRP A 73 -3.30 -1.42 19.56
C TRP A 73 -3.78 -0.64 18.34
N PRO A 74 -3.89 0.70 18.40
CA PRO A 74 -4.22 1.46 17.19
C PRO A 74 -3.20 1.32 16.07
N THR A 75 -1.90 1.30 16.40
CA THR A 75 -0.85 1.11 15.39
C THR A 75 -0.94 -0.28 14.73
N LEU A 76 -1.22 -1.31 15.53
CA LEU A 76 -1.46 -2.67 15.04
C LEU A 76 -2.67 -2.74 14.11
N GLN A 77 -3.80 -2.14 14.52
CA GLN A 77 -5.03 -2.12 13.72
C GLN A 77 -4.82 -1.39 12.38
N VAL A 78 -4.21 -0.21 12.40
CA VAL A 78 -3.93 0.57 11.19
C VAL A 78 -2.92 -0.18 10.31
N GLY A 79 -1.86 -0.74 10.91
CA GLY A 79 -0.86 -1.53 10.21
C GLY A 79 -1.45 -2.77 9.54
N LEU A 80 -2.38 -3.46 10.21
CA LEU A 80 -3.11 -4.60 9.66
C LEU A 80 -3.98 -4.21 8.46
N LEU A 81 -4.80 -3.16 8.61
CA LEU A 81 -5.70 -2.71 7.54
C LEU A 81 -4.92 -2.24 6.32
N ILE A 82 -3.91 -1.39 6.51
CA ILE A 82 -3.09 -0.87 5.41
C ILE A 82 -2.20 -1.98 4.83
N GLY A 83 -1.65 -2.87 5.66
CA GLY A 83 -0.82 -3.99 5.22
C GLY A 83 -1.60 -4.97 4.33
N ILE A 84 -2.81 -5.38 4.72
CA ILE A 84 -3.66 -6.23 3.88
C ILE A 84 -4.09 -5.47 2.61
N ALA A 85 -4.39 -4.16 2.72
CA ALA A 85 -4.69 -3.33 1.56
C ALA A 85 -3.53 -3.37 0.55
N PHE A 86 -2.29 -3.22 1.00
CA PHE A 86 -1.12 -3.29 0.12
C PHE A 86 -0.86 -4.69 -0.45
N THR A 87 -1.13 -5.75 0.32
CA THR A 87 -1.12 -7.11 -0.22
C THR A 87 -2.04 -7.23 -1.42
N PHE A 88 -3.29 -6.84 -1.26
CA PHE A 88 -4.29 -6.92 -2.31
C PHE A 88 -3.97 -5.99 -3.48
N TYR A 89 -3.53 -4.76 -3.24
CA TYR A 89 -3.17 -3.84 -4.32
C TYR A 89 -1.97 -4.34 -5.13
N ALA A 90 -0.90 -4.78 -4.46
CA ALA A 90 0.27 -5.32 -5.13
C ALA A 90 -0.05 -6.57 -5.95
N SER A 91 -0.85 -7.48 -5.40
CA SER A 91 -1.33 -8.67 -6.11
C SER A 91 -2.22 -8.29 -7.30
N ALA A 92 -3.10 -7.31 -7.14
CA ALA A 92 -3.95 -6.83 -8.22
C ALA A 92 -3.15 -6.27 -9.41
N LEU A 93 -2.05 -5.56 -9.15
CA LEU A 93 -1.16 -5.03 -10.21
C LEU A 93 -0.54 -6.13 -11.07
N LEU A 94 -0.45 -7.36 -10.56
CA LEU A 94 0.08 -8.53 -11.27
C LEU A 94 -1.04 -9.39 -11.89
N GLU A 95 -2.18 -9.50 -11.23
CA GLU A 95 -3.31 -10.35 -11.65
C GLU A 95 -4.23 -9.70 -12.70
N THR A 96 -4.31 -8.35 -12.72
CA THR A 96 -5.11 -7.63 -13.71
C THR A 96 -4.28 -6.57 -14.43
N THR A 97 -4.91 -5.76 -15.29
CA THR A 97 -4.18 -4.65 -15.92
C THR A 97 -3.89 -3.55 -14.91
N ILE A 98 -2.71 -2.93 -15.02
CA ILE A 98 -2.28 -1.84 -14.13
C ILE A 98 -3.34 -0.73 -14.07
N MET A 99 -3.93 -0.39 -15.22
CA MET A 99 -4.98 0.63 -15.31
C MET A 99 -6.21 0.24 -14.47
N ARG A 100 -6.71 -1.00 -14.61
CA ARG A 100 -7.88 -1.47 -13.86
C ARG A 100 -7.60 -1.52 -12.35
N ALA A 101 -6.47 -2.12 -11.96
CA ALA A 101 -6.06 -2.18 -10.56
C ALA A 101 -5.98 -0.78 -9.93
N THR A 102 -5.29 0.14 -10.61
CA THR A 102 -5.09 1.51 -10.12
C THR A 102 -6.41 2.28 -10.01
N LEU A 103 -7.27 2.20 -11.02
CA LEU A 103 -8.55 2.92 -11.00
C LEU A 103 -9.51 2.37 -9.94
N MET A 104 -9.55 1.05 -9.75
CA MET A 104 -10.36 0.45 -8.69
C MET A 104 -9.83 0.84 -7.29
N PHE A 105 -8.52 0.86 -7.11
CA PHE A 105 -7.93 1.36 -5.87
C PHE A 105 -8.23 2.85 -5.65
N TYR A 106 -8.23 3.67 -6.69
CA TYR A 106 -8.54 5.11 -6.60
C TYR A 106 -10.01 5.43 -6.32
N LEU A 107 -10.87 4.43 -6.15
CA LEU A 107 -12.16 4.62 -5.47
C LEU A 107 -11.99 4.81 -3.95
N SER A 108 -10.81 4.64 -3.40
CA SER A 108 -10.52 4.81 -1.96
C SER A 108 -11.03 6.15 -1.36
N PRO A 109 -10.99 7.32 -2.03
CA PRO A 109 -11.60 8.55 -1.50
C PRO A 109 -13.11 8.45 -1.33
N ILE A 110 -13.80 7.64 -2.13
CA ILE A 110 -15.25 7.37 -1.97
C ILE A 110 -15.49 6.65 -0.64
N TRP A 111 -14.75 5.58 -0.43
CA TRP A 111 -14.82 4.81 0.82
C TRP A 111 -14.43 5.65 2.02
N GLY A 112 -13.36 6.45 1.90
CA GLY A 112 -12.94 7.39 2.93
C GLY A 112 -14.03 8.43 3.26
N THR A 113 -14.79 8.89 2.27
CA THR A 113 -15.90 9.81 2.49
C THR A 113 -17.07 9.12 3.20
N ILE A 114 -17.42 7.89 2.80
CA ILE A 114 -18.46 7.09 3.44
C ILE A 114 -18.11 6.82 4.90
N ILE A 115 -16.90 6.34 5.16
CA ILE A 115 -16.39 6.05 6.51
C ILE A 115 -16.35 7.34 7.35
N GLY A 116 -15.85 8.44 6.77
CA GLY A 116 -15.82 9.74 7.43
C GLY A 116 -17.18 10.23 7.85
N TYR A 117 -18.17 10.10 6.99
CA TYR A 117 -19.55 10.50 7.29
C TYR A 117 -20.21 9.64 8.38
N PHE A 118 -20.17 8.31 8.24
CA PHE A 118 -20.89 7.40 9.15
C PHE A 118 -20.18 7.17 10.48
N PHE A 119 -18.86 7.11 10.50
CA PHE A 119 -18.10 6.73 11.68
C PHE A 119 -17.36 7.88 12.37
N LEU A 120 -17.06 8.96 11.62
CA LEU A 120 -16.23 10.07 12.10
C LEU A 120 -17.03 11.39 12.18
N SER A 121 -18.34 11.36 11.86
CA SER A 121 -19.23 12.54 11.86
C SER A 121 -18.68 13.70 11.00
N GLU A 122 -17.94 13.39 9.93
CA GLU A 122 -17.46 14.40 9.01
C GLU A 122 -18.58 14.93 8.10
N PRO A 123 -18.63 16.24 7.81
CA PRO A 123 -19.69 16.80 6.96
C PRO A 123 -19.58 16.29 5.52
N PHE A 124 -20.71 15.91 4.95
CA PHE A 124 -20.82 15.51 3.54
C PHE A 124 -20.99 16.77 2.67
N THR A 125 -19.91 17.19 2.01
CA THR A 125 -19.93 18.40 1.20
C THR A 125 -20.35 18.16 -0.24
N ARG A 126 -20.96 19.17 -0.91
CA ARG A 126 -21.34 19.08 -2.32
C ARG A 126 -20.13 18.81 -3.25
N ALA A 127 -18.96 19.33 -2.90
CA ALA A 127 -17.73 19.10 -3.64
C ALA A 127 -17.30 17.61 -3.58
N ARG A 128 -17.41 16.97 -2.40
CA ARG A 128 -17.16 15.53 -2.23
C ARG A 128 -18.13 14.69 -3.06
N LEU A 129 -19.44 15.04 -3.05
CA LEU A 129 -20.44 14.35 -3.86
C LEU A 129 -20.11 14.43 -5.37
N LEU A 130 -19.77 15.62 -5.85
CA LEU A 130 -19.39 15.81 -7.26
C LEU A 130 -18.15 14.96 -7.63
N SER A 131 -17.13 14.96 -6.78
CA SER A 131 -15.93 14.15 -6.99
C SER A 131 -16.24 12.64 -7.06
N ILE A 132 -17.15 12.15 -6.21
CA ILE A 132 -17.62 10.77 -6.23
C ILE A 132 -18.33 10.46 -7.54
N CYS A 133 -19.25 11.32 -7.98
CA CYS A 133 -19.97 11.13 -9.26
C CYS A 133 -18.99 11.07 -10.44
N ILE A 134 -18.01 11.98 -10.50
CA ILE A 134 -16.99 12.00 -11.56
C ILE A 134 -16.16 10.70 -11.53
N ALA A 135 -15.75 10.24 -10.34
CA ALA A 135 -14.96 9.01 -10.20
C ALA A 135 -15.77 7.76 -10.66
N ILE A 136 -17.04 7.67 -10.30
CA ILE A 136 -17.92 6.58 -10.75
C ILE A 136 -18.11 6.60 -12.27
N VAL A 137 -18.39 7.79 -12.84
CA VAL A 137 -18.51 7.92 -14.30
C VAL A 137 -17.22 7.49 -14.99
N GLY A 138 -16.05 7.92 -14.51
CA GLY A 138 -14.76 7.50 -15.05
C GLY A 138 -14.56 5.98 -15.00
N LEU A 139 -14.93 5.34 -13.89
CA LEU A 139 -14.86 3.88 -13.75
C LEU A 139 -15.81 3.18 -14.73
N VAL A 140 -17.06 3.64 -14.84
CA VAL A 140 -18.05 3.07 -15.77
C VAL A 140 -17.57 3.19 -17.20
N LEU A 141 -17.06 4.35 -17.62
CA LEU A 141 -16.50 4.56 -18.96
C LEU A 141 -15.33 3.61 -19.24
N LEU A 142 -14.44 3.43 -18.26
CA LEU A 142 -13.34 2.47 -18.39
C LEU A 142 -13.85 1.05 -18.63
N LEU A 143 -14.75 0.59 -17.76
CA LEU A 143 -15.28 -0.77 -17.84
C LEU A 143 -16.11 -0.98 -19.10
N SER A 144 -16.82 0.05 -19.59
CA SER A 144 -17.59 0.00 -20.84
C SER A 144 -16.71 -0.04 -22.08
N GLY A 145 -15.58 0.66 -22.07
CA GLY A 145 -14.61 0.66 -23.18
C GLY A 145 -13.93 -0.69 -23.41
N THR A 146 -14.00 -1.60 -22.44
CA THR A 146 -13.45 -2.96 -22.52
C THR A 146 -14.43 -3.99 -23.12
N ASN A 147 -15.62 -3.58 -23.56
CA ASN A 147 -16.68 -4.46 -24.08
C ASN A 147 -16.30 -5.25 -25.37
N ASN A 148 -15.20 -4.90 -26.02
CA ASN A 148 -14.63 -5.68 -27.14
C ASN A 148 -13.46 -6.56 -26.71
N SER A 149 -13.20 -6.73 -25.44
CA SER A 149 -11.96 -7.31 -24.98
C SER A 149 -12.17 -8.60 -24.22
N SER A 150 -11.31 -9.47 -24.53
CA SER A 150 -10.93 -10.75 -23.99
C SER A 150 -10.57 -10.77 -22.50
N TYR A 151 -10.92 -9.75 -21.71
CA TYR A 151 -10.55 -9.64 -20.31
C TYR A 151 -11.77 -9.55 -19.38
N PRO A 152 -12.38 -10.69 -19.01
CA PRO A 152 -13.44 -10.73 -18.00
C PRO A 152 -12.93 -10.19 -16.66
N LEU A 153 -13.85 -9.83 -15.76
CA LEU A 153 -13.49 -9.51 -14.37
C LEU A 153 -12.78 -10.72 -13.75
N ASN A 154 -11.69 -10.45 -13.07
CA ASN A 154 -10.84 -11.46 -12.46
C ASN A 154 -10.59 -11.18 -10.97
N ILE A 155 -9.85 -12.07 -10.32
CA ILE A 155 -9.53 -11.94 -8.90
C ILE A 155 -8.73 -10.68 -8.58
N GLY A 156 -7.89 -10.21 -9.52
CA GLY A 156 -7.14 -8.96 -9.36
C GLY A 156 -8.04 -7.73 -9.27
N ASP A 157 -9.15 -7.71 -10.00
CA ASP A 157 -10.13 -6.61 -9.89
C ASP A 157 -10.78 -6.58 -8.51
N LEU A 158 -11.13 -7.76 -7.96
CA LEU A 158 -11.65 -7.88 -6.60
C LEU A 158 -10.61 -7.44 -5.56
N PHE A 159 -9.37 -7.85 -5.72
CA PHE A 159 -8.28 -7.42 -4.83
C PHE A 159 -8.08 -5.91 -4.87
N ALA A 160 -8.06 -5.29 -6.05
CA ALA A 160 -7.94 -3.84 -6.18
C ALA A 160 -9.09 -3.10 -5.49
N PHE A 161 -10.31 -3.57 -5.65
CA PHE A 161 -11.48 -3.00 -5.01
C PHE A 161 -11.42 -3.10 -3.48
N LEU A 162 -11.15 -4.28 -2.95
CA LEU A 162 -11.03 -4.51 -1.51
C LEU A 162 -9.87 -3.73 -0.89
N SER A 163 -8.76 -3.59 -1.63
CA SER A 163 -7.62 -2.81 -1.18
C SER A 163 -7.99 -1.34 -0.94
N GLY A 164 -8.80 -0.74 -1.82
CA GLY A 164 -9.29 0.63 -1.66
C GLY A 164 -10.14 0.83 -0.40
N ILE A 165 -11.00 -0.15 -0.07
CA ILE A 165 -11.81 -0.13 1.15
C ILE A 165 -10.93 -0.20 2.40
N LEU A 166 -10.05 -1.21 2.46
CA LEU A 166 -9.17 -1.45 3.61
C LEU A 166 -8.20 -0.29 3.85
N PHE A 167 -7.63 0.24 2.77
CA PHE A 167 -6.78 1.43 2.83
C PHE A 167 -7.52 2.63 3.39
N SER A 168 -8.77 2.85 2.97
CA SER A 168 -9.60 3.94 3.46
C SER A 168 -9.96 3.78 4.93
N CYS A 169 -10.25 2.57 5.39
CA CYS A 169 -10.47 2.29 6.81
C CYS A 169 -9.22 2.63 7.64
N GLY A 170 -8.05 2.10 7.23
CA GLY A 170 -6.80 2.34 7.94
C GLY A 170 -6.41 3.82 7.95
N SER A 171 -6.49 4.50 6.81
CA SER A 171 -6.19 5.94 6.69
C SER A 171 -7.12 6.81 7.50
N SER A 172 -8.41 6.46 7.58
CA SER A 172 -9.39 7.18 8.39
C SER A 172 -9.08 7.07 9.87
N ILE A 173 -8.68 5.89 10.36
CA ILE A 173 -8.23 5.73 11.75
C ILE A 173 -6.94 6.53 11.99
N LEU A 174 -5.97 6.41 11.09
CA LEU A 174 -4.68 7.12 11.21
C LEU A 174 -4.85 8.63 11.32
N LYS A 175 -5.74 9.22 10.52
CA LYS A 175 -6.05 10.65 10.55
C LYS A 175 -6.48 11.14 11.94
N HIS A 176 -7.18 10.32 12.72
CA HIS A 176 -7.69 10.66 14.05
C HIS A 176 -6.77 10.21 15.19
N ARG A 177 -5.61 9.65 14.88
CA ARG A 177 -4.66 9.11 15.83
C ARG A 177 -3.25 9.70 15.64
N PRO A 178 -3.04 10.99 16.01
CA PRO A 178 -1.73 11.66 15.89
C PRO A 178 -0.65 11.06 16.82
N ASP A 179 -1.04 10.22 17.77
CA ASP A 179 -0.16 9.49 18.67
C ASP A 179 0.57 8.31 17.96
N ILE A 180 0.07 7.83 16.83
CA ILE A 180 0.72 6.77 16.05
C ILE A 180 2.03 7.30 15.44
N LYS A 181 3.12 6.57 15.72
CA LYS A 181 4.44 6.90 15.17
C LYS A 181 4.73 6.12 13.90
N MET A 182 5.39 6.79 12.94
CA MET A 182 5.60 6.22 11.60
C MET A 182 6.44 4.94 11.61
N ILE A 183 7.54 4.87 12.39
CA ILE A 183 8.42 3.68 12.40
C ILE A 183 7.68 2.41 12.83
N PRO A 184 6.95 2.37 13.97
CA PRO A 184 6.11 1.23 14.32
C PRO A 184 5.05 0.91 13.29
N LEU A 185 4.36 1.94 12.77
CA LEU A 185 3.34 1.76 11.75
C LEU A 185 3.90 1.10 10.49
N THR A 186 5.00 1.65 9.95
CA THR A 186 5.69 1.11 8.78
C THR A 186 6.09 -0.35 8.99
N SER A 187 6.61 -0.69 10.17
CA SER A 187 6.96 -2.08 10.50
C SER A 187 5.76 -3.00 10.43
N PHE A 188 4.64 -2.63 11.06
CA PHE A 188 3.42 -3.44 11.01
C PHE A 188 2.85 -3.54 9.60
N VAL A 189 2.86 -2.45 8.81
CA VAL A 189 2.41 -2.50 7.41
C VAL A 189 3.23 -3.53 6.62
N TYR A 190 4.57 -3.46 6.66
CA TYR A 190 5.41 -4.42 5.94
C TYR A 190 5.28 -5.86 6.47
N ILE A 191 5.12 -6.06 7.79
CA ILE A 191 4.85 -7.39 8.37
C ILE A 191 3.54 -7.94 7.81
N PHE A 192 2.45 -7.19 7.91
CA PHE A 192 1.15 -7.68 7.50
C PHE A 192 1.03 -7.80 5.98
N THR A 193 1.71 -6.96 5.20
CA THR A 193 1.78 -7.14 3.74
C THR A 193 2.54 -8.43 3.39
N SER A 194 3.66 -8.70 4.04
CA SER A 194 4.42 -9.94 3.82
C SER A 194 3.65 -11.18 4.25
N VAL A 195 3.04 -11.14 5.43
CA VAL A 195 2.19 -12.24 5.93
C VAL A 195 0.99 -12.45 5.01
N GLY A 196 0.33 -11.38 4.58
CA GLY A 196 -0.79 -11.45 3.65
C GLY A 196 -0.39 -12.09 2.31
N ALA A 197 0.73 -11.68 1.72
CA ALA A 197 1.26 -12.28 0.49
C ALA A 197 1.57 -13.77 0.70
N PHE A 198 2.18 -14.13 1.83
CA PHE A 198 2.47 -15.52 2.16
C PHE A 198 1.19 -16.36 2.33
N LEU A 199 0.14 -15.80 2.92
CA LEU A 199 -1.16 -16.47 3.00
C LEU A 199 -1.80 -16.66 1.62
N LEU A 200 -1.66 -15.69 0.71
CA LEU A 200 -2.13 -15.85 -0.68
C LEU A 200 -1.38 -16.99 -1.38
N ILE A 201 -0.07 -17.14 -1.15
CA ILE A 201 0.72 -18.27 -1.67
C ILE A 201 0.16 -19.60 -1.19
N ILE A 202 -0.17 -19.73 0.09
CA ILE A 202 -0.64 -20.99 0.68
C ILE A 202 -2.08 -21.34 0.29
N PHE A 203 -2.98 -20.35 0.29
CA PHE A 203 -4.42 -20.61 0.21
C PHE A 203 -5.05 -20.35 -1.14
N ILE A 204 -4.45 -19.52 -1.97
CA ILE A 204 -5.05 -19.09 -3.24
C ILE A 204 -4.22 -19.53 -4.44
N SER A 205 -2.90 -19.48 -4.32
CA SER A 205 -2.04 -19.82 -5.45
C SER A 205 -1.67 -21.29 -5.47
N ASN A 206 -1.57 -21.86 -6.67
CA ASN A 206 -0.91 -23.13 -6.92
C ASN A 206 0.56 -22.89 -7.34
N GLU A 207 1.15 -21.78 -6.92
CA GLU A 207 2.50 -21.42 -7.30
C GLU A 207 3.52 -22.39 -6.69
N PRO A 208 4.50 -22.84 -7.49
CA PRO A 208 5.55 -23.71 -6.98
C PRO A 208 6.41 -22.98 -5.95
N LEU A 209 7.04 -23.77 -5.07
CA LEU A 209 8.08 -23.23 -4.20
C LEU A 209 9.17 -22.59 -5.03
N ILE A 210 9.62 -21.42 -4.59
CA ILE A 210 10.61 -20.65 -5.32
C ILE A 210 11.96 -21.40 -5.40
N ASN A 211 12.55 -21.37 -6.58
CA ASN A 211 13.90 -21.91 -6.75
C ASN A 211 14.93 -20.82 -6.38
N ILE A 212 15.82 -21.15 -5.45
CA ILE A 212 16.91 -20.25 -5.03
C ILE A 212 17.76 -19.74 -6.21
N LYS A 213 17.97 -20.57 -7.23
CA LYS A 213 18.73 -20.17 -8.44
C LYS A 213 18.02 -19.07 -9.24
N THR A 214 16.69 -19.05 -9.22
CA THR A 214 15.88 -18.02 -9.88
C THR A 214 15.80 -16.76 -9.03
N PHE A 215 15.73 -16.91 -7.71
CA PHE A 215 15.60 -15.77 -6.79
C PHE A 215 16.91 -14.99 -6.61
N LEU A 216 18.06 -15.66 -6.51
CA LEU A 216 19.33 -15.02 -6.17
C LEU A 216 19.74 -13.88 -7.13
N PRO A 217 19.56 -13.99 -8.45
CA PRO A 217 19.86 -12.91 -9.38
C PRO A 217 18.97 -11.66 -9.22
N SER A 218 17.72 -11.83 -8.77
CA SER A 218 16.77 -10.73 -8.56
C SER A 218 17.00 -9.99 -7.24
N LEU A 219 17.71 -10.60 -6.28
CA LEU A 219 17.85 -10.07 -4.92
C LEU A 219 18.42 -8.63 -4.86
N PRO A 220 19.47 -8.25 -5.60
CA PRO A 220 19.98 -6.87 -5.59
C PRO A 220 18.91 -5.87 -6.07
N TYR A 221 18.14 -6.24 -7.07
CA TYR A 221 17.06 -5.43 -7.63
C TYR A 221 15.90 -5.28 -6.63
N VAL A 222 15.45 -6.39 -6.04
CA VAL A 222 14.43 -6.39 -4.98
C VAL A 222 14.86 -5.50 -3.82
N PHE A 223 16.10 -5.66 -3.34
CA PHE A 223 16.63 -4.88 -2.22
C PHE A 223 16.70 -3.39 -2.56
N MET A 224 17.20 -3.02 -3.72
CA MET A 224 17.31 -1.63 -4.15
C MET A 224 15.93 -0.96 -4.16
N TRP A 225 14.95 -1.55 -4.84
CA TRP A 225 13.62 -0.96 -4.96
C TRP A 225 12.89 -0.93 -3.62
N SER A 226 12.86 -2.04 -2.90
CA SER A 226 12.07 -2.15 -1.68
C SER A 226 12.66 -1.34 -0.53
N THR A 227 13.97 -1.39 -0.36
CA THR A 227 14.62 -0.87 0.85
C THR A 227 15.18 0.54 0.63
N VAL A 228 15.72 0.84 -0.56
CA VAL A 228 16.34 2.14 -0.84
C VAL A 228 15.32 3.14 -1.38
N ILE A 229 14.32 2.70 -2.15
CA ILE A 229 13.36 3.58 -2.82
C ILE A 229 12.02 3.60 -2.08
N LEU A 230 11.36 2.42 -1.90
CA LEU A 230 10.00 2.36 -1.34
C LEU A 230 9.97 2.63 0.17
N LEU A 231 10.89 2.07 0.94
CA LEU A 231 10.88 2.26 2.40
C LEU A 231 11.00 3.74 2.80
N PRO A 232 11.95 4.55 2.29
CA PRO A 232 12.00 5.97 2.62
C PRO A 232 10.76 6.73 2.15
N SER A 233 10.21 6.41 0.96
CA SER A 233 9.01 7.08 0.45
C SER A 233 7.77 6.81 1.29
N PHE A 234 7.70 5.67 1.98
CA PHE A 234 6.62 5.37 2.92
C PHE A 234 6.75 6.15 4.23
N MET A 235 7.94 6.57 4.61
CA MET A 235 8.23 7.26 5.87
C MET A 235 8.11 8.79 5.77
N ILE A 236 7.89 9.35 4.57
CA ILE A 236 7.63 10.76 4.31
C ILE A 236 6.17 11.10 4.61
#